data_b39722b6e1efd5f7964d2e3c69f9a4bb
#
_entry.id   b39722b6e1efd5f7964d2e3c69f9a4bb
#
_cell.length_a   1.000
_cell.length_b   1.000
_cell.length_c   1.000
_cell.angle_alpha   90.00
_cell.angle_beta   90.00
_cell.angle_gamma   90.00
#
_symmetry.space_group_name_H-M   'P 1'
#
loop_
_entity.id
_entity.type
_entity.pdbx_description
1 polymer ?
#
loop_
_entity_poly.entity_id
_entity_poly.type
_entity_poly.pdbx_seq_one_letter_code
_entity_poly.pdbx_strand_id
1 'polypeptide(L)'
;MCCCLCLWKEKLAMETLAKRSPGAKLNLKNGLIDLSHGSGGRAMVQLINELFLPAFKNPWLDQKNDQACFLVDAGRMVMTTDAHVISPLFFPGGNIGSLAVHGTINDIAMAGAKPLYLSASFILEEGFPLADLKKIVTSMAEAAFAADVAIVAGDTKVVERGKGDGVFISTTGLGVIPEGISISGDQAKPGDKVILSGYIGDHGIAVLSKRNNLEFSTTIESDTAALNDLVTHMLDAVPSIHCLRDPTRGGVASTLNEWALQSRVGFMIDETKIPIRTEVASACELLGLDALYVANEGKLLAICPAEEADQLITAMHGHPQGKQAAIIGEVIEDPRYFVQLRTKLGGLRIIDWLNGEQLPRIC
;
A
#
# COMPACT_ATOMS: atom_id res chain seq x y z
N MET A 1 -68.45 -4.52 -17.36
CA MET A 1 -67.56 -5.26 -18.25
C MET A 1 -66.43 -4.34 -18.76
N CYS A 2 -65.69 -3.64 -17.91
CA CYS A 2 -64.65 -2.72 -18.36
C CYS A 2 -63.33 -2.77 -17.53
N CYS A 3 -63.18 -3.74 -16.61
CA CYS A 3 -62.03 -3.77 -15.70
C CYS A 3 -60.93 -4.81 -16.07
N CYS A 4 -61.26 -5.82 -16.94
CA CYS A 4 -60.29 -6.86 -17.29
C CYS A 4 -59.29 -6.49 -18.42
N LEU A 5 -59.67 -5.54 -19.29
CA LEU A 5 -58.78 -5.13 -20.41
C LEU A 5 -57.64 -4.20 -19.98
N CYS A 6 -57.81 -3.40 -18.93
CA CYS A 6 -56.76 -2.54 -18.39
C CYS A 6 -55.64 -3.33 -17.72
N LEU A 7 -55.99 -4.31 -16.88
CA LEU A 7 -55.04 -5.18 -16.20
C LEU A 7 -54.22 -6.07 -17.16
N TRP A 8 -54.81 -6.44 -18.30
CA TRP A 8 -54.08 -7.23 -19.31
C TRP A 8 -53.08 -6.41 -20.12
N LYS A 9 -53.43 -5.14 -20.38
CA LYS A 9 -52.47 -4.20 -21.05
C LYS A 9 -51.33 -3.78 -20.15
N GLU A 10 -51.53 -3.59 -18.86
CA GLU A 10 -50.44 -3.31 -17.91
C GLU A 10 -49.50 -4.52 -17.71
N LYS A 11 -50.07 -5.75 -17.67
CA LYS A 11 -49.27 -6.96 -17.59
C LYS A 11 -48.45 -7.21 -18.86
N LEU A 12 -49.01 -6.93 -20.05
CA LEU A 12 -48.28 -7.02 -21.33
C LEU A 12 -47.23 -5.94 -21.47
N ALA A 13 -47.46 -4.73 -20.93
CA ALA A 13 -46.47 -3.64 -20.92
C ALA A 13 -45.32 -3.94 -19.92
N MET A 14 -45.58 -4.59 -18.80
CA MET A 14 -44.56 -5.01 -17.86
C MET A 14 -43.71 -6.20 -18.39
N GLU A 15 -44.33 -7.15 -19.15
CA GLU A 15 -43.59 -8.25 -19.78
C GLU A 15 -42.78 -7.82 -20.99
N THR A 16 -43.13 -6.72 -21.66
CA THR A 16 -42.37 -6.19 -22.81
C THR A 16 -41.17 -5.32 -22.37
N LEU A 17 -41.12 -4.86 -21.12
CA LEU A 17 -39.97 -4.14 -20.54
C LEU A 17 -38.83 -5.07 -20.08
N ALA A 18 -39.06 -6.39 -20.05
CA ALA A 18 -38.14 -7.35 -19.42
C ALA A 18 -37.21 -8.12 -20.39
N LYS A 19 -37.15 -7.79 -21.67
CA LYS A 19 -36.20 -8.44 -22.60
C LYS A 19 -35.33 -7.40 -23.33
N ARG A 20 -34.52 -6.64 -22.57
CA ARG A 20 -33.30 -6.10 -23.16
C ARG A 20 -32.39 -7.32 -23.42
N SER A 21 -32.06 -7.56 -24.68
CA SER A 21 -31.09 -8.60 -25.06
C SER A 21 -29.85 -8.44 -24.18
N PRO A 22 -29.35 -9.49 -23.52
CA PRO A 22 -28.08 -9.40 -22.82
C PRO A 22 -27.04 -8.96 -23.88
N GLY A 23 -26.44 -7.79 -23.68
CA GLY A 23 -25.33 -7.34 -24.52
C GLY A 23 -24.22 -8.40 -24.53
N ALA A 24 -23.40 -8.46 -25.56
CA ALA A 24 -22.25 -9.37 -25.58
C ALA A 24 -21.44 -9.19 -24.28
N LYS A 25 -21.05 -10.30 -23.66
CA LYS A 25 -20.22 -10.25 -22.44
C LYS A 25 -18.91 -9.54 -22.70
N LEU A 26 -18.35 -8.91 -21.66
CA LEU A 26 -17.03 -8.27 -21.73
C LEU A 26 -15.95 -9.29 -22.10
N ASN A 27 -15.18 -8.99 -23.12
CA ASN A 27 -14.09 -9.86 -23.55
C ASN A 27 -12.84 -9.65 -22.67
N LEU A 28 -12.87 -10.23 -21.48
CA LEU A 28 -11.78 -10.09 -20.49
C LEU A 28 -10.45 -10.73 -20.94
N LYS A 29 -10.45 -11.50 -22.04
CA LYS A 29 -9.23 -12.16 -22.54
C LYS A 29 -8.49 -11.34 -23.59
N ASN A 30 -9.23 -10.76 -24.56
CA ASN A 30 -8.66 -10.09 -25.72
C ASN A 30 -9.21 -8.66 -25.92
N GLY A 31 -10.09 -8.20 -25.03
CA GLY A 31 -10.68 -6.86 -25.12
C GLY A 31 -9.69 -5.78 -24.64
N LEU A 32 -9.96 -4.56 -25.06
CA LEU A 32 -9.23 -3.37 -24.68
C LEU A 32 -10.18 -2.38 -24.03
N ILE A 33 -9.65 -1.51 -23.18
CA ILE A 33 -10.36 -0.34 -22.69
C ILE A 33 -10.55 0.66 -23.84
N ASP A 34 -11.74 1.23 -23.95
CA ASP A 34 -12.04 2.36 -24.81
C ASP A 34 -12.73 3.49 -24.00
N LEU A 35 -12.87 4.67 -24.60
CA LEU A 35 -13.44 5.85 -23.93
C LEU A 35 -14.86 5.62 -23.39
N SER A 36 -15.64 4.70 -23.99
CA SER A 36 -17.00 4.40 -23.53
C SER A 36 -17.05 3.73 -22.16
N HIS A 37 -15.97 3.06 -21.73
CA HIS A 37 -15.82 2.47 -20.41
C HIS A 37 -15.68 3.51 -19.29
N GLY A 38 -15.37 4.78 -19.62
CA GLY A 38 -15.27 5.89 -18.66
C GLY A 38 -16.40 6.92 -18.76
N SER A 39 -17.37 6.75 -19.70
CA SER A 39 -18.36 7.79 -20.03
C SER A 39 -19.72 7.68 -19.30
N GLY A 40 -19.88 6.78 -18.34
CA GLY A 40 -21.14 6.58 -17.60
C GLY A 40 -22.22 5.79 -18.35
N GLY A 41 -21.94 5.28 -19.56
CA GLY A 41 -22.88 4.54 -20.41
C GLY A 41 -22.87 3.03 -20.16
N ARG A 42 -23.45 2.28 -21.10
CA ARG A 42 -23.59 0.82 -21.02
C ARG A 42 -22.25 0.10 -20.82
N ALA A 43 -21.20 0.53 -21.52
CA ALA A 43 -19.87 -0.09 -21.44
C ALA A 43 -19.27 0.05 -20.03
N MET A 44 -19.39 1.22 -19.40
CA MET A 44 -18.99 1.44 -18.00
C MET A 44 -19.75 0.54 -17.03
N VAL A 45 -21.09 0.49 -17.15
CA VAL A 45 -21.94 -0.38 -16.33
C VAL A 45 -21.54 -1.84 -16.51
N GLN A 46 -21.21 -2.25 -17.73
CA GLN A 46 -20.76 -3.62 -18.02
C GLN A 46 -19.39 -3.90 -17.38
N LEU A 47 -18.43 -2.99 -17.50
CA LEU A 47 -17.12 -3.09 -16.86
C LEU A 47 -17.26 -3.24 -15.33
N ILE A 48 -18.10 -2.42 -14.71
CA ILE A 48 -18.38 -2.49 -13.27
C ILE A 48 -19.00 -3.85 -12.90
N ASN A 49 -20.06 -4.27 -13.59
CA ASN A 49 -20.80 -5.49 -13.23
C ASN A 49 -20.04 -6.79 -13.54
N GLU A 50 -19.19 -6.83 -14.57
CA GLU A 50 -18.51 -8.06 -15.01
C GLU A 50 -17.07 -8.17 -14.52
N LEU A 51 -16.46 -7.08 -14.05
CA LEU A 51 -15.09 -7.07 -13.54
C LEU A 51 -15.01 -6.63 -12.09
N PHE A 52 -15.38 -5.39 -11.74
CA PHE A 52 -15.13 -4.83 -10.43
C PHE A 52 -16.04 -5.43 -9.33
N LEU A 53 -17.37 -5.46 -9.53
CA LEU A 53 -18.29 -5.99 -8.53
C LEU A 53 -18.04 -7.46 -8.18
N PRO A 54 -17.74 -8.37 -9.11
CA PRO A 54 -17.41 -9.75 -8.76
C PRO A 54 -16.10 -9.87 -7.97
N ALA A 55 -15.10 -9.00 -8.27
CA ALA A 55 -13.81 -9.02 -7.59
C ALA A 55 -13.89 -8.47 -6.17
N PHE A 56 -14.58 -7.35 -5.98
CA PHE A 56 -14.66 -6.63 -4.69
C PHE A 56 -15.96 -6.92 -3.92
N LYS A 57 -16.65 -8.01 -4.20
CA LYS A 57 -17.98 -8.32 -3.68
C LYS A 57 -18.12 -8.09 -2.18
N ASN A 58 -19.03 -7.17 -1.79
CA ASN A 58 -19.40 -6.89 -0.41
C ASN A 58 -20.78 -6.20 -0.33
N PRO A 59 -21.44 -6.14 0.86
CA PRO A 59 -22.79 -5.59 1.01
C PRO A 59 -22.94 -4.11 0.62
N TRP A 60 -21.87 -3.31 0.69
CA TRP A 60 -21.90 -1.89 0.32
C TRP A 60 -21.94 -1.71 -1.20
N LEU A 61 -21.06 -2.39 -1.92
CA LEU A 61 -21.04 -2.37 -3.39
C LEU A 61 -22.28 -3.01 -4.02
N ASP A 62 -22.88 -4.01 -3.36
CA ASP A 62 -24.10 -4.64 -3.84
C ASP A 62 -25.30 -3.67 -3.88
N GLN A 63 -25.26 -2.57 -3.09
CA GLN A 63 -26.28 -1.51 -3.13
C GLN A 63 -26.23 -0.67 -4.41
N LYS A 64 -25.08 -0.61 -5.10
CA LYS A 64 -24.85 0.15 -6.33
C LYS A 64 -25.18 1.65 -6.19
N ASN A 65 -24.97 2.21 -5.00
CA ASN A 65 -25.05 3.62 -4.73
C ASN A 65 -23.71 4.32 -5.08
N ASP A 66 -23.73 5.64 -5.21
CA ASP A 66 -22.49 6.42 -5.43
C ASP A 66 -21.58 6.44 -4.19
N GLN A 67 -22.15 6.15 -3.01
CA GLN A 67 -21.45 6.14 -1.72
C GLN A 67 -21.67 4.84 -0.96
N ALA A 68 -20.77 4.53 -0.03
CA ALA A 68 -20.95 3.53 1.01
C ALA A 68 -21.38 4.20 2.33
N CYS A 69 -22.41 3.65 3.00
CA CYS A 69 -22.84 4.10 4.32
C CYS A 69 -22.57 2.99 5.34
N PHE A 70 -21.92 3.35 6.44
CA PHE A 70 -21.59 2.42 7.52
C PHE A 70 -21.63 3.13 8.88
N LEU A 71 -21.85 2.34 9.92
CA LEU A 71 -21.74 2.80 11.30
C LEU A 71 -20.30 2.58 11.77
N VAL A 72 -19.74 3.56 12.47
CA VAL A 72 -18.48 3.43 13.19
C VAL A 72 -18.73 3.67 14.66
N ASP A 73 -18.11 2.86 15.51
CA ASP A 73 -18.10 3.09 16.94
C ASP A 73 -17.38 4.42 17.25
N ALA A 74 -17.86 5.12 18.27
CA ALA A 74 -17.25 6.38 18.69
C ALA A 74 -15.79 6.14 19.10
N GLY A 75 -14.86 6.83 18.45
CA GLY A 75 -13.43 6.70 18.70
C GLY A 75 -12.61 7.62 17.79
N ARG A 76 -11.27 7.55 17.91
CA ARG A 76 -10.36 8.26 17.02
C ARG A 76 -10.29 7.53 15.68
N MET A 77 -10.58 8.26 14.61
CA MET A 77 -10.45 7.74 13.25
C MET A 77 -9.19 8.24 12.58
N VAL A 78 -8.67 7.44 11.67
CA VAL A 78 -7.62 7.82 10.72
C VAL A 78 -8.14 7.69 9.31
N MET A 79 -7.72 8.61 8.45
CA MET A 79 -7.97 8.60 7.02
C MET A 79 -6.68 8.93 6.30
N THR A 80 -6.36 8.16 5.27
CA THR A 80 -5.24 8.43 4.37
C THR A 80 -5.69 8.29 2.92
N THR A 81 -4.92 8.86 2.01
CA THR A 81 -5.09 8.66 0.56
C THR A 81 -3.74 8.54 -0.10
N ASP A 82 -3.63 7.65 -1.07
CA ASP A 82 -2.41 7.39 -1.81
C ASP A 82 -2.68 7.30 -3.31
N ALA A 83 -1.66 7.57 -4.12
CA ALA A 83 -1.73 7.53 -5.58
C ALA A 83 -0.55 6.73 -6.14
N HIS A 84 -0.87 5.67 -6.88
CA HIS A 84 0.09 4.70 -7.38
C HIS A 84 0.33 4.88 -8.88
N VAL A 85 1.60 5.09 -9.25
CA VAL A 85 2.06 5.38 -10.61
C VAL A 85 3.28 4.55 -11.01
N ILE A 86 3.39 3.35 -10.48
CA ILE A 86 4.55 2.46 -10.67
C ILE A 86 4.76 2.05 -12.14
N SER A 87 6.01 1.90 -12.53
CA SER A 87 6.41 1.33 -13.82
C SER A 87 7.62 0.41 -13.65
N PRO A 88 7.55 -0.87 -14.12
CA PRO A 88 6.42 -1.51 -14.78
C PRO A 88 5.25 -1.83 -13.83
N LEU A 89 4.04 -1.98 -14.39
CA LEU A 89 2.81 -2.29 -13.63
C LEU A 89 2.85 -3.66 -12.93
N PHE A 90 3.59 -4.61 -13.50
CA PHE A 90 3.81 -5.96 -12.98
C PHE A 90 5.30 -6.17 -12.73
N PHE A 91 5.64 -6.56 -11.53
CA PHE A 91 7.01 -6.75 -11.08
C PHE A 91 7.14 -8.06 -10.27
N PRO A 92 8.33 -8.58 -10.05
CA PRO A 92 8.52 -9.76 -9.19
C PRO A 92 7.96 -9.50 -7.78
N GLY A 93 7.09 -10.37 -7.31
CA GLY A 93 6.45 -10.26 -5.99
C GLY A 93 5.15 -9.45 -5.95
N GLY A 94 4.72 -8.76 -7.07
CA GLY A 94 3.47 -8.00 -7.04
C GLY A 94 3.12 -7.27 -8.32
N ASN A 95 2.14 -6.40 -8.20
CA ASN A 95 1.73 -5.46 -9.25
C ASN A 95 1.10 -4.22 -8.63
N ILE A 96 0.79 -3.22 -9.46
CA ILE A 96 0.18 -1.97 -9.00
C ILE A 96 -1.10 -2.18 -8.17
N GLY A 97 -1.86 -3.26 -8.41
CA GLY A 97 -3.09 -3.56 -7.68
C GLY A 97 -2.84 -3.98 -6.23
N SER A 98 -1.97 -4.98 -6.00
CA SER A 98 -1.59 -5.37 -4.63
C SER A 98 -0.89 -4.23 -3.91
N LEU A 99 -0.01 -3.50 -4.61
CA LEU A 99 0.70 -2.36 -4.07
C LEU A 99 -0.26 -1.27 -3.56
N ALA A 100 -1.28 -0.92 -4.35
CA ALA A 100 -2.26 0.12 -4.00
C ALA A 100 -3.07 -0.23 -2.74
N VAL A 101 -3.35 -1.50 -2.52
CA VAL A 101 -4.03 -1.94 -1.30
C VAL A 101 -3.07 -1.94 -0.11
N HIS A 102 -1.88 -2.49 -0.28
CA HIS A 102 -0.90 -2.60 0.81
C HIS A 102 -0.44 -1.23 1.29
N GLY A 103 -0.07 -0.30 0.40
CA GLY A 103 0.40 1.04 0.76
C GLY A 103 -0.62 1.78 1.63
N THR A 104 -1.88 1.87 1.18
CA THR A 104 -2.92 2.57 1.94
C THR A 104 -3.26 1.89 3.28
N ILE A 105 -3.25 0.54 3.34
CA ILE A 105 -3.42 -0.19 4.60
C ILE A 105 -2.25 0.07 5.55
N ASN A 106 -1.03 0.12 5.02
CA ASN A 106 0.18 0.38 5.81
C ASN A 106 0.15 1.78 6.42
N ASP A 107 -0.22 2.81 5.66
CA ASP A 107 -0.42 4.17 6.18
C ASP A 107 -1.37 4.19 7.38
N ILE A 108 -2.52 3.49 7.29
CA ILE A 108 -3.46 3.38 8.39
C ILE A 108 -2.81 2.68 9.59
N ALA A 109 -2.11 1.59 9.34
CA ALA A 109 -1.45 0.80 10.37
C ALA A 109 -0.34 1.60 11.08
N MET A 110 0.36 2.50 10.37
CA MET A 110 1.40 3.37 10.98
C MET A 110 0.83 4.34 12.02
N ALA A 111 -0.47 4.62 12.01
CA ALA A 111 -1.14 5.33 13.11
C ALA A 111 -1.53 4.42 14.30
N GLY A 112 -1.16 3.14 14.27
CA GLY A 112 -1.62 2.12 15.21
C GLY A 112 -3.10 1.77 15.06
N ALA A 113 -3.69 2.10 13.92
CA ALA A 113 -5.12 1.92 13.67
C ALA A 113 -5.42 0.58 13.00
N LYS A 114 -6.61 0.05 13.28
CA LYS A 114 -7.19 -1.06 12.54
C LYS A 114 -7.83 -0.52 11.25
N PRO A 115 -7.37 -0.94 10.07
CA PRO A 115 -8.02 -0.61 8.81
C PRO A 115 -9.45 -1.19 8.77
N LEU A 116 -10.40 -0.45 8.20
CA LEU A 116 -11.79 -0.86 8.07
C LEU A 116 -12.23 -0.95 6.62
N TYR A 117 -12.03 0.14 5.87
CA TYR A 117 -12.55 0.28 4.52
C TYR A 117 -11.56 0.98 3.61
N LEU A 118 -11.61 0.62 2.32
CA LEU A 118 -10.93 1.30 1.24
C LEU A 118 -11.92 1.79 0.19
N SER A 119 -11.59 2.89 -0.47
CA SER A 119 -12.10 3.21 -1.80
C SER A 119 -10.97 3.11 -2.83
N ALA A 120 -11.31 2.85 -4.11
CA ALA A 120 -10.32 2.75 -5.18
C ALA A 120 -10.80 3.47 -6.44
N SER A 121 -10.00 4.40 -6.94
CA SER A 121 -10.23 5.09 -8.20
C SER A 121 -9.21 4.68 -9.25
N PHE A 122 -9.70 4.45 -10.48
CA PHE A 122 -8.88 4.03 -11.62
C PHE A 122 -8.90 5.11 -12.69
N ILE A 123 -7.71 5.51 -13.16
CA ILE A 123 -7.54 6.28 -14.39
C ILE A 123 -6.91 5.34 -15.40
N LEU A 124 -7.67 4.98 -16.43
CA LEU A 124 -7.29 4.02 -17.46
C LEU A 124 -6.98 4.76 -18.77
N GLU A 125 -5.96 4.30 -19.46
CA GLU A 125 -5.68 4.78 -20.80
C GLU A 125 -6.45 3.97 -21.84
N GLU A 126 -7.00 4.64 -22.86
CA GLU A 126 -7.63 3.99 -24.00
C GLU A 126 -6.65 3.01 -24.69
N GLY A 127 -7.09 1.77 -24.86
CA GLY A 127 -6.27 0.68 -25.41
C GLY A 127 -5.61 -0.20 -24.35
N PHE A 128 -5.78 0.10 -23.05
CA PHE A 128 -5.26 -0.75 -21.98
C PHE A 128 -5.94 -2.14 -22.04
N PRO A 129 -5.17 -3.25 -21.98
CA PRO A 129 -5.73 -4.59 -22.11
C PRO A 129 -6.63 -4.96 -20.92
N LEU A 130 -7.86 -5.39 -21.19
CA LEU A 130 -8.79 -5.88 -20.17
C LEU A 130 -8.26 -7.09 -19.40
N ALA A 131 -7.41 -7.91 -20.05
CA ALA A 131 -6.77 -9.04 -19.38
C ALA A 131 -5.81 -8.59 -18.28
N ASP A 132 -5.08 -7.49 -18.48
CA ASP A 132 -4.16 -6.94 -17.50
C ASP A 132 -4.91 -6.19 -16.41
N LEU A 133 -5.96 -5.42 -16.77
CA LEU A 133 -6.85 -4.82 -15.78
C LEU A 133 -7.47 -5.88 -14.86
N LYS A 134 -7.91 -7.02 -15.44
CA LYS A 134 -8.43 -8.15 -14.64
C LYS A 134 -7.42 -8.67 -13.64
N LYS A 135 -6.15 -8.85 -14.04
CA LYS A 135 -5.07 -9.30 -13.12
C LYS A 135 -4.88 -8.31 -11.98
N ILE A 136 -4.84 -7.00 -12.29
CA ILE A 136 -4.68 -5.93 -11.30
C ILE A 136 -5.84 -5.94 -10.30
N VAL A 137 -7.08 -5.97 -10.78
CA VAL A 137 -8.28 -5.97 -9.94
C VAL A 137 -8.37 -7.25 -9.08
N THR A 138 -7.99 -8.41 -9.64
CA THR A 138 -7.92 -9.66 -8.87
C THR A 138 -6.89 -9.56 -7.74
N SER A 139 -5.69 -9.06 -8.04
CA SER A 139 -4.64 -8.85 -7.04
C SER A 139 -5.04 -7.88 -5.93
N MET A 140 -5.77 -6.81 -6.28
CA MET A 140 -6.35 -5.88 -5.28
C MET A 140 -7.35 -6.60 -4.36
N ALA A 141 -8.23 -7.40 -4.95
CA ALA A 141 -9.24 -8.14 -4.18
C ALA A 141 -8.60 -9.16 -3.23
N GLU A 142 -7.58 -9.89 -3.70
CA GLU A 142 -6.83 -10.85 -2.90
C GLU A 142 -6.08 -10.17 -1.75
N ALA A 143 -5.42 -9.04 -2.01
CA ALA A 143 -4.71 -8.25 -1.00
C ALA A 143 -5.67 -7.69 0.05
N ALA A 144 -6.79 -7.12 -0.36
CA ALA A 144 -7.82 -6.58 0.53
C ALA A 144 -8.45 -7.69 1.40
N PHE A 145 -8.75 -8.84 0.80
CA PHE A 145 -9.27 -10.01 1.52
C PHE A 145 -8.27 -10.53 2.56
N ALA A 146 -6.99 -10.66 2.19
CA ALA A 146 -5.94 -11.13 3.10
C ALA A 146 -5.73 -10.19 4.30
N ALA A 147 -5.98 -8.89 4.12
CA ALA A 147 -5.88 -7.87 5.16
C ALA A 147 -7.18 -7.68 5.97
N ASP A 148 -8.25 -8.42 5.66
CA ASP A 148 -9.60 -8.27 6.25
C ASP A 148 -10.18 -6.85 6.06
N VAL A 149 -9.97 -6.25 4.88
CA VAL A 149 -10.42 -4.90 4.54
C VAL A 149 -11.29 -4.94 3.29
N ALA A 150 -12.45 -4.26 3.32
CA ALA A 150 -13.35 -4.19 2.18
C ALA A 150 -13.09 -2.94 1.33
N ILE A 151 -13.05 -3.10 -0.02
CA ILE A 151 -13.11 -1.99 -0.95
C ILE A 151 -14.58 -1.66 -1.19
N VAL A 152 -15.07 -0.56 -0.60
CA VAL A 152 -16.51 -0.26 -0.46
C VAL A 152 -17.03 0.79 -1.44
N ALA A 153 -16.15 1.53 -2.10
CA ALA A 153 -16.49 2.54 -3.10
C ALA A 153 -15.38 2.64 -4.15
N GLY A 154 -15.69 3.20 -5.30
CA GLY A 154 -14.69 3.43 -6.33
C GLY A 154 -15.20 4.28 -7.48
N ASP A 155 -14.28 4.74 -8.33
CA ASP A 155 -14.59 5.46 -9.57
C ASP A 155 -13.67 4.97 -10.69
N THR A 156 -14.08 5.20 -11.94
CA THR A 156 -13.30 4.85 -13.12
C THR A 156 -13.40 5.95 -14.17
N LYS A 157 -12.26 6.43 -14.63
CA LYS A 157 -12.14 7.37 -15.75
C LYS A 157 -11.26 6.75 -16.82
N VAL A 158 -11.55 7.10 -18.07
CA VAL A 158 -10.72 6.73 -19.21
C VAL A 158 -10.21 8.00 -19.88
N VAL A 159 -8.90 8.06 -20.11
CA VAL A 159 -8.23 9.12 -20.87
C VAL A 159 -7.85 8.60 -22.25
N GLU A 160 -7.70 9.49 -23.21
CA GLU A 160 -7.33 9.16 -24.58
C GLU A 160 -5.93 8.53 -24.62
N ARG A 161 -5.68 7.73 -25.65
CA ARG A 161 -4.39 7.11 -25.92
C ARG A 161 -3.26 8.15 -25.98
N GLY A 162 -2.16 7.90 -25.29
CA GLY A 162 -1.01 8.79 -25.15
C GLY A 162 -1.19 9.92 -24.14
N LYS A 163 -2.28 9.91 -23.35
CA LYS A 163 -2.54 10.86 -22.26
C LYS A 163 -2.40 10.24 -20.86
N GLY A 164 -2.20 8.96 -20.78
CA GLY A 164 -1.94 8.21 -19.55
C GLY A 164 -0.67 7.37 -19.68
N ASP A 165 -0.57 6.36 -18.84
CA ASP A 165 0.50 5.37 -18.86
C ASP A 165 -0.07 4.00 -18.45
N GLY A 166 -1.07 3.59 -19.19
CA GLY A 166 -1.81 2.37 -18.94
C GLY A 166 -2.84 2.51 -17.84
N VAL A 167 -2.43 2.49 -16.58
CA VAL A 167 -3.32 2.65 -15.43
C VAL A 167 -2.64 3.39 -14.29
N PHE A 168 -3.37 4.31 -13.68
CA PHE A 168 -3.08 4.89 -12.38
C PHE A 168 -4.18 4.50 -11.39
N ILE A 169 -3.81 4.25 -10.14
CA ILE A 169 -4.75 3.87 -9.09
C ILE A 169 -4.58 4.83 -7.92
N SER A 170 -5.69 5.39 -7.45
CA SER A 170 -5.72 6.13 -6.18
C SER A 170 -6.63 5.39 -5.20
N THR A 171 -6.15 5.21 -3.99
CA THR A 171 -6.86 4.55 -2.89
C THR A 171 -7.00 5.52 -1.72
N THR A 172 -8.14 5.43 -1.03
CA THR A 172 -8.37 6.14 0.22
C THR A 172 -8.80 5.13 1.25
N GLY A 173 -8.19 5.19 2.42
CA GLY A 173 -8.45 4.26 3.51
C GLY A 173 -8.99 4.95 4.77
N LEU A 174 -9.85 4.22 5.49
CA LEU A 174 -10.38 4.59 6.78
C LEU A 174 -10.03 3.51 7.81
N GLY A 175 -9.63 3.94 9.01
CA GLY A 175 -9.36 3.05 10.14
C GLY A 175 -9.77 3.66 11.47
N VAL A 176 -9.74 2.84 12.50
CA VAL A 176 -10.03 3.25 13.89
C VAL A 176 -8.80 2.98 14.75
N ILE A 177 -8.39 3.98 15.50
CA ILE A 177 -7.29 3.88 16.47
C ILE A 177 -7.86 3.32 17.78
N PRO A 178 -7.34 2.19 18.29
CA PRO A 178 -7.76 1.65 19.57
C PRO A 178 -7.55 2.63 20.72
N GLU A 179 -8.38 2.51 21.76
CA GLU A 179 -8.22 3.32 22.97
C GLU A 179 -6.84 3.08 23.60
N GLY A 180 -6.21 4.15 24.08
CA GLY A 180 -4.90 4.09 24.71
C GLY A 180 -3.70 4.11 23.73
N ILE A 181 -3.92 3.89 22.43
CA ILE A 181 -2.84 3.97 21.43
C ILE A 181 -2.62 5.42 21.01
N SER A 182 -1.35 5.86 21.05
CA SER A 182 -0.93 7.21 20.64
C SER A 182 0.42 7.14 19.96
N ILE A 183 0.41 7.05 18.64
CA ILE A 183 1.61 6.96 17.81
C ILE A 183 1.72 8.22 16.97
N SER A 184 2.90 8.83 16.95
CA SER A 184 3.17 10.03 16.14
C SER A 184 4.68 10.20 15.93
N GLY A 185 5.08 10.77 14.79
CA GLY A 185 6.49 10.97 14.43
C GLY A 185 7.23 12.00 15.32
N ASP A 186 6.53 12.74 16.16
CA ASP A 186 7.07 13.71 17.11
C ASP A 186 7.26 13.17 18.54
N GLN A 187 7.11 11.87 18.74
CA GLN A 187 7.15 11.24 20.07
C GLN A 187 8.46 10.51 20.39
N ALA A 188 9.44 10.47 19.49
CA ALA A 188 10.73 9.84 19.77
C ALA A 188 11.48 10.60 20.88
N LYS A 189 12.09 9.85 21.81
CA LYS A 189 12.80 10.39 22.97
C LYS A 189 14.23 9.84 23.03
N PRO A 190 15.21 10.63 23.47
CA PRO A 190 16.57 10.13 23.71
C PRO A 190 16.56 8.88 24.59
N GLY A 191 17.28 7.85 24.19
CA GLY A 191 17.32 6.53 24.82
C GLY A 191 16.42 5.48 24.17
N ASP A 192 15.38 5.88 23.45
CA ASP A 192 14.52 4.96 22.70
C ASP A 192 15.32 4.11 21.71
N LYS A 193 14.81 2.92 21.39
CA LYS A 193 15.40 2.05 20.38
C LYS A 193 14.69 2.17 19.05
N VAL A 194 15.49 2.10 17.99
CA VAL A 194 15.02 2.08 16.60
C VAL A 194 15.01 0.65 16.11
N ILE A 195 13.84 0.17 15.72
CA ILE A 195 13.60 -1.20 15.28
C ILE A 195 13.15 -1.19 13.82
N LEU A 196 13.70 -2.10 13.03
CA LEU A 196 13.32 -2.34 11.64
C LEU A 196 12.71 -3.74 11.52
N SER A 197 11.58 -3.90 10.82
CA SER A 197 10.84 -5.16 10.78
C SER A 197 11.48 -6.26 9.94
N GLY A 198 12.48 -5.95 9.11
CA GLY A 198 13.15 -6.98 8.30
C GLY A 198 14.08 -6.42 7.23
N TYR A 199 14.34 -7.22 6.19
CA TYR A 199 15.24 -6.85 5.10
C TYR A 199 14.77 -5.62 4.34
N ILE A 200 15.68 -4.71 4.00
CA ILE A 200 15.39 -3.51 3.21
C ILE A 200 15.92 -3.60 1.79
N GLY A 201 15.29 -2.80 0.90
CA GLY A 201 15.69 -2.62 -0.48
C GLY A 201 15.09 -3.62 -1.47
N ASP A 202 14.38 -4.64 -0.99
CA ASP A 202 13.80 -5.69 -1.83
C ASP A 202 12.87 -5.09 -2.90
N HIS A 203 11.92 -4.21 -2.53
CA HIS A 203 10.97 -3.62 -3.48
C HIS A 203 11.66 -2.81 -4.57
N GLY A 204 12.44 -1.82 -4.17
CA GLY A 204 13.06 -0.90 -5.14
C GLY A 204 13.97 -1.64 -6.12
N ILE A 205 14.74 -2.63 -5.66
CA ILE A 205 15.61 -3.43 -6.54
C ILE A 205 14.79 -4.36 -7.43
N ALA A 206 13.71 -4.98 -6.95
CA ALA A 206 12.83 -5.82 -7.76
C ALA A 206 12.21 -5.05 -8.93
N VAL A 207 11.67 -3.85 -8.66
CA VAL A 207 11.06 -2.99 -9.69
C VAL A 207 12.11 -2.47 -10.67
N LEU A 208 13.26 -2.00 -10.17
CA LEU A 208 14.35 -1.48 -11.00
C LEU A 208 14.93 -2.57 -11.92
N SER A 209 15.14 -3.76 -11.37
CA SER A 209 15.58 -4.94 -12.13
C SER A 209 14.64 -5.24 -13.29
N LYS A 210 13.33 -5.31 -13.00
CA LYS A 210 12.32 -5.56 -14.03
C LYS A 210 12.25 -4.47 -15.07
N ARG A 211 12.33 -3.21 -14.66
CA ARG A 211 12.30 -2.03 -15.55
C ARG A 211 13.47 -2.01 -16.54
N ASN A 212 14.65 -2.34 -16.07
CA ASN A 212 15.89 -2.26 -16.84
C ASN A 212 16.29 -3.61 -17.48
N ASN A 213 15.43 -4.64 -17.36
CA ASN A 213 15.72 -6.01 -17.80
C ASN A 213 17.07 -6.52 -17.27
N LEU A 214 17.37 -6.22 -16.00
CA LEU A 214 18.58 -6.72 -15.35
C LEU A 214 18.34 -8.17 -14.90
N GLU A 215 19.20 -9.07 -15.35
CA GLU A 215 19.18 -10.46 -14.92
C GLU A 215 20.20 -10.65 -13.79
N PHE A 216 19.71 -10.89 -12.59
CA PHE A 216 20.52 -11.34 -11.47
C PHE A 216 20.52 -12.86 -11.38
N SER A 217 21.52 -13.45 -10.75
CA SER A 217 21.61 -14.90 -10.52
C SER A 217 20.44 -15.47 -9.71
N THR A 218 19.79 -14.61 -8.93
CA THR A 218 18.60 -14.93 -8.11
C THR A 218 17.53 -13.87 -8.34
N THR A 219 16.27 -14.28 -8.45
CA THR A 219 15.17 -13.34 -8.56
C THR A 219 14.97 -12.62 -7.23
N ILE A 220 15.10 -11.28 -7.24
CA ILE A 220 14.73 -10.42 -6.12
C ILE A 220 13.26 -10.08 -6.28
N GLU A 221 12.45 -10.40 -5.27
CA GLU A 221 11.01 -10.11 -5.25
C GLU A 221 10.73 -8.91 -4.36
N SER A 222 9.72 -8.13 -4.72
CA SER A 222 9.20 -7.05 -3.89
C SER A 222 8.71 -7.58 -2.55
N ASP A 223 8.96 -6.83 -1.50
CA ASP A 223 8.47 -7.08 -0.16
C ASP A 223 7.04 -6.59 0.08
N THR A 224 6.33 -6.13 -0.96
CA THR A 224 4.98 -5.54 -0.82
C THR A 224 4.04 -6.45 -0.03
N ALA A 225 3.53 -5.95 1.08
CA ALA A 225 2.67 -6.69 2.01
C ALA A 225 1.89 -5.75 2.92
N ALA A 226 0.69 -6.15 3.34
CA ALA A 226 -0.08 -5.45 4.37
C ALA A 226 0.54 -5.70 5.75
N LEU A 227 0.78 -4.64 6.52
CA LEU A 227 1.46 -4.69 7.84
C LEU A 227 0.50 -4.57 9.03
N ASN A 228 -0.81 -4.42 8.79
CA ASN A 228 -1.81 -4.20 9.83
C ASN A 228 -1.84 -5.31 10.88
N ASP A 229 -1.66 -6.57 10.48
CA ASP A 229 -1.63 -7.70 11.42
C ASP A 229 -0.35 -7.70 12.26
N LEU A 230 0.82 -7.44 11.65
CA LEU A 230 2.07 -7.25 12.38
C LEU A 230 1.96 -6.11 13.39
N VAL A 231 1.40 -4.95 13.00
CA VAL A 231 1.24 -3.80 13.90
C VAL A 231 0.30 -4.12 15.05
N THR A 232 -0.81 -4.81 14.79
CA THR A 232 -1.71 -5.28 15.85
C THR A 232 -0.95 -6.17 16.85
N HIS A 233 -0.21 -7.14 16.35
CA HIS A 233 0.59 -8.04 17.19
C HIS A 233 1.68 -7.30 18.00
N MET A 234 2.28 -6.28 17.43
CA MET A 234 3.24 -5.40 18.13
C MET A 234 2.59 -4.61 19.25
N LEU A 235 1.41 -4.01 19.00
CA LEU A 235 0.70 -3.18 19.96
C LEU A 235 0.06 -4.00 21.10
N ASP A 236 -0.34 -5.22 20.82
CA ASP A 236 -0.80 -6.16 21.87
C ASP A 236 0.33 -6.48 22.86
N ALA A 237 1.56 -6.54 22.40
CA ALA A 237 2.73 -6.77 23.25
C ALA A 237 3.25 -5.48 23.91
N VAL A 238 3.35 -4.38 23.14
CA VAL A 238 3.95 -3.11 23.56
C VAL A 238 3.08 -1.95 23.08
N PRO A 239 2.04 -1.57 23.84
CA PRO A 239 1.14 -0.46 23.45
C PRO A 239 1.80 0.94 23.54
N SER A 240 2.97 1.01 24.16
CA SER A 240 3.75 2.24 24.37
C SER A 240 4.71 2.60 23.23
N ILE A 241 4.54 2.00 22.05
CA ILE A 241 5.30 2.37 20.84
C ILE A 241 5.10 3.88 20.59
N HIS A 242 6.20 4.61 20.43
CA HIS A 242 6.20 6.05 20.19
C HIS A 242 5.95 6.42 18.73
N CYS A 243 6.70 5.80 17.80
CA CYS A 243 6.61 6.09 16.39
C CYS A 243 6.52 4.80 15.57
N LEU A 244 5.73 4.83 14.50
CA LEU A 244 5.68 3.81 13.43
C LEU A 244 5.70 4.52 12.08
N ARG A 245 6.41 3.95 11.11
CA ARG A 245 6.36 4.38 9.71
C ARG A 245 6.89 3.29 8.78
N ASP A 246 6.28 3.19 7.62
CA ASP A 246 6.78 2.39 6.51
C ASP A 246 7.79 3.22 5.70
N PRO A 247 9.02 2.71 5.50
CA PRO A 247 10.07 3.43 4.78
C PRO A 247 9.95 3.24 3.27
N THR A 248 8.91 3.84 2.67
CA THR A 248 8.62 3.81 1.23
C THR A 248 9.59 4.69 0.44
N ARG A 249 9.15 5.74 -0.21
CA ARG A 249 10.02 6.65 -0.98
C ARG A 249 11.09 7.31 -0.11
N GLY A 250 12.34 7.21 -0.57
CA GLY A 250 13.50 7.70 0.17
C GLY A 250 13.96 6.76 1.29
N GLY A 251 13.27 5.63 1.48
CA GLY A 251 13.66 4.52 2.34
C GLY A 251 13.80 4.89 3.82
N VAL A 252 14.59 4.10 4.51
CA VAL A 252 14.92 4.29 5.94
C VAL A 252 15.55 5.66 6.21
N ALA A 253 16.38 6.15 5.28
CA ALA A 253 17.07 7.42 5.42
C ALA A 253 16.10 8.60 5.55
N SER A 254 15.12 8.70 4.65
CA SER A 254 14.12 9.77 4.70
C SER A 254 13.25 9.69 5.96
N THR A 255 12.77 8.50 6.31
CA THR A 255 11.96 8.29 7.51
C THR A 255 12.67 8.74 8.79
N LEU A 256 13.96 8.37 8.96
CA LEU A 256 14.73 8.77 10.14
C LEU A 256 14.96 10.28 10.19
N ASN A 257 15.26 10.93 9.05
CA ASN A 257 15.42 12.37 8.99
C ASN A 257 14.13 13.13 9.28
N GLU A 258 12.99 12.63 8.82
CA GLU A 258 11.68 13.22 9.16
C GLU A 258 11.42 13.16 10.65
N TRP A 259 11.63 12.00 11.28
CA TRP A 259 11.47 11.84 12.72
C TRP A 259 12.47 12.68 13.53
N ALA A 260 13.71 12.80 13.04
CA ALA A 260 14.73 13.64 13.69
C ALA A 260 14.26 15.10 13.82
N LEU A 261 13.66 15.64 12.75
CA LEU A 261 13.12 17.00 12.76
C LEU A 261 11.82 17.11 13.56
N GLN A 262 10.90 16.16 13.44
CA GLN A 262 9.61 16.19 14.12
C GLN A 262 9.79 16.10 15.64
N SER A 263 10.62 15.16 16.10
CA SER A 263 10.89 14.93 17.53
C SER A 263 12.01 15.81 18.10
N ARG A 264 12.77 16.51 17.23
CA ARG A 264 13.94 17.33 17.61
C ARG A 264 15.03 16.54 18.34
N VAL A 265 15.35 15.38 17.79
CA VAL A 265 16.33 14.43 18.32
C VAL A 265 17.35 14.04 17.25
N GLY A 266 18.45 13.40 17.63
CA GLY A 266 19.34 12.72 16.70
C GLY A 266 19.12 11.22 16.70
N PHE A 267 19.73 10.52 15.75
CA PHE A 267 19.72 9.06 15.67
C PHE A 267 21.16 8.55 15.55
N MET A 268 21.47 7.45 16.23
CA MET A 268 22.70 6.68 16.06
C MET A 268 22.34 5.30 15.54
N ILE A 269 22.59 5.05 14.27
CA ILE A 269 22.29 3.79 13.59
C ILE A 269 23.57 2.97 13.45
N ASP A 270 23.47 1.66 13.59
CA ASP A 270 24.57 0.71 13.46
C ASP A 270 24.45 -0.05 12.13
N GLU A 271 25.34 0.21 11.19
CA GLU A 271 25.34 -0.40 9.86
C GLU A 271 25.37 -1.95 9.93
N THR A 272 26.04 -2.51 10.93
CA THR A 272 26.18 -3.97 11.07
C THR A 272 24.89 -4.67 11.48
N LYS A 273 23.91 -3.91 11.99
CA LYS A 273 22.62 -4.40 12.47
C LYS A 273 21.49 -4.25 11.47
N ILE A 274 21.73 -3.56 10.37
CA ILE A 274 20.69 -3.33 9.34
C ILE A 274 20.55 -4.62 8.52
N PRO A 275 19.35 -5.26 8.51
CA PRO A 275 19.13 -6.46 7.69
C PRO A 275 19.06 -6.06 6.19
N ILE A 276 19.99 -6.56 5.41
CA ILE A 276 20.02 -6.42 3.95
C ILE A 276 20.38 -7.77 3.35
N ARG A 277 19.62 -8.24 2.37
CA ARG A 277 19.95 -9.48 1.64
C ARG A 277 21.24 -9.31 0.86
N THR A 278 22.03 -10.35 0.76
CA THR A 278 23.29 -10.33 0.00
C THR A 278 23.06 -9.91 -1.46
N GLU A 279 21.98 -10.41 -2.07
CA GLU A 279 21.60 -10.13 -3.45
C GLU A 279 21.27 -8.66 -3.65
N VAL A 280 20.51 -8.07 -2.68
CA VAL A 280 20.15 -6.64 -2.70
C VAL A 280 21.38 -5.77 -2.46
N ALA A 281 22.25 -6.14 -1.51
CA ALA A 281 23.49 -5.41 -1.26
C ALA A 281 24.39 -5.39 -2.51
N SER A 282 24.55 -6.55 -3.17
CA SER A 282 25.34 -6.66 -4.41
C SER A 282 24.71 -5.87 -5.56
N ALA A 283 23.39 -5.87 -5.69
CA ALA A 283 22.68 -5.08 -6.70
C ALA A 283 22.86 -3.58 -6.44
N CYS A 284 22.75 -3.13 -5.19
CA CYS A 284 22.99 -1.74 -4.80
C CYS A 284 24.42 -1.32 -5.12
N GLU A 285 25.42 -2.14 -4.80
CA GLU A 285 26.83 -1.85 -5.10
C GLU A 285 27.06 -1.72 -6.62
N LEU A 286 26.51 -2.65 -7.40
CA LEU A 286 26.63 -2.61 -8.88
C LEU A 286 25.98 -1.36 -9.49
N LEU A 287 24.85 -0.91 -8.93
CA LEU A 287 24.07 0.20 -9.44
C LEU A 287 24.46 1.56 -8.83
N GLY A 288 25.39 1.57 -7.88
CA GLY A 288 25.80 2.78 -7.17
C GLY A 288 24.71 3.34 -6.25
N LEU A 289 23.83 2.47 -5.72
CA LEU A 289 22.76 2.82 -4.80
C LEU A 289 23.15 2.53 -3.34
N ASP A 290 22.58 3.27 -2.42
CA ASP A 290 22.64 2.96 -1.00
C ASP A 290 21.28 2.38 -0.57
N ALA A 291 21.26 1.16 -0.04
CA ALA A 291 20.05 0.45 0.36
C ALA A 291 19.19 1.23 1.38
N LEU A 292 19.78 2.14 2.15
CA LEU A 292 19.05 3.00 3.09
C LEU A 292 18.07 3.96 2.41
N TYR A 293 18.27 4.29 1.13
CA TYR A 293 17.42 5.18 0.34
C TYR A 293 16.46 4.42 -0.59
N VAL A 294 16.61 3.10 -0.68
CA VAL A 294 15.77 2.27 -1.53
C VAL A 294 14.40 2.07 -0.89
N ALA A 295 13.34 2.21 -1.70
CA ALA A 295 11.96 2.07 -1.24
C ALA A 295 11.63 0.64 -0.80
N ASN A 296 10.78 0.53 0.23
CA ASN A 296 10.23 -0.70 0.76
C ASN A 296 8.70 -0.59 0.83
N GLU A 297 7.97 -1.67 0.57
CA GLU A 297 6.50 -1.64 0.51
C GLU A 297 5.83 -2.66 1.45
N GLY A 298 6.64 -3.32 2.28
CA GLY A 298 6.19 -4.30 3.27
C GLY A 298 7.10 -4.35 4.49
N LYS A 299 7.70 -3.21 4.85
CA LYS A 299 8.54 -3.04 6.05
C LYS A 299 8.07 -1.83 6.83
N LEU A 300 8.38 -1.84 8.13
CA LEU A 300 8.17 -0.71 9.00
C LEU A 300 9.40 -0.44 9.88
N LEU A 301 9.52 0.81 10.26
CA LEU A 301 10.35 1.27 11.37
C LEU A 301 9.46 1.53 12.58
N ALA A 302 9.96 1.18 13.76
CA ALA A 302 9.32 1.46 15.03
C ALA A 302 10.31 2.13 15.98
N ILE A 303 9.81 3.02 16.83
CA ILE A 303 10.54 3.59 17.96
C ILE A 303 9.77 3.27 19.24
N CYS A 304 10.46 2.67 20.21
CA CYS A 304 9.87 2.31 21.51
C CYS A 304 10.84 2.58 22.66
N PRO A 305 10.35 2.65 23.91
CA PRO A 305 11.19 2.72 25.09
C PRO A 305 12.24 1.60 25.12
N ALA A 306 13.46 1.90 25.58
CA ALA A 306 14.56 0.94 25.58
C ALA A 306 14.25 -0.33 26.39
N GLU A 307 13.55 -0.18 27.50
CA GLU A 307 13.15 -1.27 28.40
C GLU A 307 12.14 -2.24 27.78
N GLU A 308 11.43 -1.84 26.73
CA GLU A 308 10.42 -2.64 26.05
C GLU A 308 10.90 -3.20 24.69
N ALA A 309 12.09 -2.80 24.24
CA ALA A 309 12.61 -3.16 22.93
C ALA A 309 12.78 -4.66 22.72
N ASP A 310 13.26 -5.40 23.73
CA ASP A 310 13.42 -6.86 23.66
C ASP A 310 12.07 -7.57 23.60
N GLN A 311 11.06 -7.06 24.31
CA GLN A 311 9.70 -7.57 24.25
C GLN A 311 9.10 -7.36 22.86
N LEU A 312 9.28 -6.17 22.29
CA LEU A 312 8.79 -5.82 20.96
C LEU A 312 9.45 -6.69 19.87
N ILE A 313 10.77 -6.86 19.91
CA ILE A 313 11.49 -7.75 18.99
C ILE A 313 10.99 -9.19 19.10
N THR A 314 10.77 -9.68 20.33
CA THR A 314 10.26 -11.04 20.54
C THR A 314 8.88 -11.21 19.92
N ALA A 315 7.98 -10.24 20.10
CA ALA A 315 6.67 -10.23 19.47
C ALA A 315 6.79 -10.23 17.95
N MET A 316 7.61 -9.33 17.39
CA MET A 316 7.83 -9.25 15.93
C MET A 316 8.36 -10.56 15.35
N HIS A 317 9.31 -11.23 16.01
CA HIS A 317 9.86 -12.51 15.56
C HIS A 317 8.80 -13.63 15.56
N GLY A 318 7.77 -13.53 16.37
CA GLY A 318 6.62 -14.43 16.38
C GLY A 318 5.72 -14.30 15.14
N HIS A 319 5.85 -13.21 14.37
CA HIS A 319 5.04 -12.91 13.20
C HIS A 319 5.80 -13.14 11.88
N PRO A 320 5.16 -13.70 10.83
CA PRO A 320 5.84 -13.98 9.55
C PRO A 320 6.58 -12.78 8.95
N GLN A 321 6.01 -11.58 9.04
CA GLN A 321 6.57 -10.34 8.47
C GLN A 321 7.63 -9.68 9.38
N GLY A 322 7.75 -10.12 10.64
CA GLY A 322 8.73 -9.62 11.61
C GLY A 322 9.89 -10.57 11.90
N LYS A 323 9.98 -11.73 11.25
CA LYS A 323 11.01 -12.76 11.51
C LYS A 323 12.45 -12.27 11.45
N GLN A 324 12.70 -11.21 10.69
CA GLN A 324 14.02 -10.61 10.51
C GLN A 324 14.11 -9.22 11.15
N ALA A 325 13.21 -8.93 12.09
CA ALA A 325 13.24 -7.68 12.81
C ALA A 325 14.55 -7.53 13.61
N ALA A 326 15.07 -6.30 13.66
CA ALA A 326 16.33 -6.01 14.34
C ALA A 326 16.30 -4.63 14.98
N ILE A 327 16.91 -4.49 16.15
CA ILE A 327 17.24 -3.19 16.73
C ILE A 327 18.44 -2.65 15.97
N ILE A 328 18.22 -1.62 15.15
CA ILE A 328 19.24 -1.07 14.27
C ILE A 328 19.95 0.15 14.83
N GLY A 329 19.45 0.72 15.94
CA GLY A 329 20.03 1.93 16.52
C GLY A 329 19.26 2.46 17.71
N GLU A 330 19.55 3.69 18.05
CA GLU A 330 18.96 4.38 19.19
C GLU A 330 18.75 5.87 18.90
N VAL A 331 17.79 6.46 19.60
CA VAL A 331 17.55 7.89 19.63
C VAL A 331 18.53 8.55 20.59
N ILE A 332 19.16 9.64 20.16
CA ILE A 332 20.16 10.37 20.94
C ILE A 332 19.82 11.86 21.06
N GLU A 333 20.35 12.52 22.06
CA GLU A 333 20.37 13.98 22.07
C GLU A 333 21.36 14.49 21.02
N ASP A 334 20.88 15.25 20.04
CA ASP A 334 21.73 15.99 19.10
C ASP A 334 21.06 17.33 18.75
N PRO A 335 21.64 18.47 19.11
CA PRO A 335 21.06 19.78 18.84
C PRO A 335 20.95 20.14 17.35
N ARG A 336 21.56 19.37 16.48
CA ARG A 336 21.50 19.51 15.02
C ARG A 336 20.53 18.54 14.37
N TYR A 337 19.94 17.59 15.15
CA TYR A 337 18.99 16.59 14.71
C TYR A 337 19.53 15.68 13.59
N PHE A 338 20.83 15.32 13.67
CA PHE A 338 21.46 14.47 12.65
C PHE A 338 21.13 13.01 12.84
N VAL A 339 20.92 12.33 11.70
CA VAL A 339 20.94 10.88 11.62
C VAL A 339 22.39 10.44 11.32
N GLN A 340 22.97 9.75 12.28
CA GLN A 340 24.37 9.31 12.22
C GLN A 340 24.42 7.79 12.04
N LEU A 341 25.26 7.30 11.14
CA LEU A 341 25.53 5.89 10.90
C LEU A 341 26.93 5.54 11.42
N ARG A 342 26.99 4.59 12.35
CA ARG A 342 28.25 3.95 12.70
C ARG A 342 28.54 2.88 11.66
N THR A 343 29.62 3.07 10.89
CA THR A 343 29.99 2.15 9.81
C THR A 343 30.64 0.86 10.33
N LYS A 344 30.64 -0.19 9.51
CA LYS A 344 31.31 -1.47 9.80
C LYS A 344 32.78 -1.32 10.17
N LEU A 345 33.44 -0.26 9.70
CA LEU A 345 34.86 0.06 10.00
C LEU A 345 35.02 0.96 11.24
N GLY A 346 33.93 1.28 11.95
CA GLY A 346 33.94 2.11 13.16
C GLY A 346 33.93 3.61 12.93
N GLY A 347 33.89 4.07 11.67
CA GLY A 347 33.71 5.49 11.33
C GLY A 347 32.27 5.96 11.55
N LEU A 348 32.06 7.28 11.53
CA LEU A 348 30.73 7.88 11.55
C LEU A 348 30.44 8.55 10.21
N ARG A 349 29.23 8.33 9.68
CA ARG A 349 28.69 8.97 8.48
C ARG A 349 27.37 9.61 8.82
N ILE A 350 27.09 10.78 8.28
CA ILE A 350 25.75 11.37 8.36
C ILE A 350 24.90 10.75 7.24
N ILE A 351 23.71 10.31 7.59
CA ILE A 351 22.65 9.92 6.65
C ILE A 351 21.82 11.17 6.42
N ASP A 352 21.99 11.81 5.28
CA ASP A 352 21.26 13.03 4.91
C ASP A 352 19.98 12.69 4.14
N TRP A 353 19.19 13.72 3.83
CA TRP A 353 18.01 13.61 2.97
C TRP A 353 18.38 13.08 1.59
N LEU A 354 17.43 12.38 0.96
CA LEU A 354 17.57 12.00 -0.43
C LEU A 354 17.64 13.27 -1.30
N ASN A 355 18.75 13.46 -1.99
CA ASN A 355 18.90 14.54 -2.96
C ASN A 355 18.55 14.05 -4.36
N GLY A 356 17.44 14.54 -4.92
CA GLY A 356 16.93 14.12 -6.22
C GLY A 356 16.13 12.81 -6.14
N GLU A 357 15.72 12.31 -7.30
CA GLU A 357 14.92 11.09 -7.42
C GLU A 357 15.81 9.95 -7.91
N GLN A 358 16.16 9.00 -7.02
CA GLN A 358 16.98 7.84 -7.39
C GLN A 358 16.19 6.77 -8.14
N LEU A 359 14.91 6.57 -7.74
CA LEU A 359 14.04 5.53 -8.26
C LEU A 359 12.68 6.14 -8.64
N PRO A 360 12.56 6.81 -9.81
CA PRO A 360 11.30 7.41 -10.22
C PRO A 360 10.24 6.35 -10.46
N ARG A 361 8.97 6.68 -10.15
CA ARG A 361 7.82 5.82 -10.38
C ARG A 361 7.99 4.43 -9.75
N ILE A 362 8.32 4.40 -8.47
CA ILE A 362 8.58 3.16 -7.73
C ILE A 362 7.32 2.63 -7.02
N CYS A 363 6.35 3.51 -6.77
CA CYS A 363 5.08 3.18 -6.09
C CYS A 363 3.89 3.95 -6.70
#